data_c2885c78d103f4a0d1312069cb7e0192
#
_entry.id   c2885c78d103f4a0d1312069cb7e0192
#
_cell.length_a   1.000
_cell.length_b   1.000
_cell.length_c   1.000
_cell.angle_alpha   90.00
_cell.angle_beta   90.00
_cell.angle_gamma   90.00
#
_symmetry.space_group_name_H-M   'P 1'
#
loop_
_entity.id
_entity.type
_entity.pdbx_description
1 polymer ?
#
loop_
_entity_poly.entity_id
_entity_poly.type
_entity_poly.pdbx_seq_one_letter_code
_entity_poly.pdbx_strand_id
1 'polypeptide(L)'
;MRPVLHTAPEKAAFVLPVKGETSTLAGWVEAVEADPVARAIIESKPFQRLRSISFLGALDHVATTASLKKAPRTRANHSLHVAALAAFVAHRRGYDDDLARHLRTAGLLHDIGHPPLSHSVEPYLQKRFGYGHHEMGEMLIAGQRPIAIGLQKTLAKTLDITFVTDLIAGRVGASEGGDLFSSPINIDTIEGIIRSYRYLRDTPTALNPLQVAEASLVDRSESRFKVLDRFWELKDFIYNRLITQDIGLIADQYSQLYFAEGSQPLGEDELFDTEAQWQRRHPQLFSDLISINSVRDTPAALESATLQYSVRRYEIVAGSLDVQRYRCTKEPTQRTLAATRHGASQENVQLGLDFKVQWN
;
A
#
# COMPACT_ATOMS: atom_id res chain seq x y z
N MET A 1 37.20 -13.72 -41.24
CA MET A 1 35.85 -13.48 -40.75
C MET A 1 35.93 -12.73 -39.44
N ARG A 2 35.54 -11.46 -39.41
CA ARG A 2 35.44 -10.67 -38.16
C ARG A 2 34.11 -11.04 -37.48
N PRO A 3 34.08 -11.22 -36.14
CA PRO A 3 32.81 -11.47 -35.45
C PRO A 3 31.96 -10.19 -35.51
N VAL A 4 30.71 -10.36 -35.92
CA VAL A 4 29.65 -9.33 -35.88
C VAL A 4 29.38 -9.06 -34.40
N LEU A 5 29.76 -7.90 -33.90
CA LEU A 5 29.34 -7.38 -32.63
C LEU A 5 27.81 -7.21 -32.71
N HIS A 6 27.06 -8.08 -32.02
CA HIS A 6 25.66 -7.84 -31.73
C HIS A 6 25.60 -6.61 -30.82
N THR A 7 25.24 -5.46 -31.41
CA THR A 7 24.86 -4.26 -30.65
C THR A 7 23.67 -4.66 -29.78
N ALA A 8 23.83 -4.49 -28.48
CA ALA A 8 22.71 -4.61 -27.56
C ALA A 8 21.57 -3.70 -28.03
N PRO A 9 20.28 -4.12 -27.91
CA PRO A 9 19.16 -3.29 -28.32
C PRO A 9 19.26 -1.96 -27.57
N GLU A 10 19.22 -0.87 -28.35
CA GLU A 10 19.22 0.49 -27.83
C GLU A 10 18.13 0.60 -26.75
N LYS A 11 18.53 0.85 -25.50
CA LYS A 11 17.57 0.97 -24.39
C LYS A 11 16.70 2.17 -24.67
N ALA A 12 15.44 1.96 -25.03
CA ALA A 12 14.50 3.06 -25.25
C ALA A 12 14.47 3.98 -24.01
N ALA A 13 14.70 5.27 -24.23
CA ALA A 13 14.64 6.27 -23.16
C ALA A 13 13.23 6.40 -22.62
N PHE A 14 13.11 6.68 -21.32
CA PHE A 14 11.80 6.95 -20.70
C PHE A 14 11.19 8.23 -21.28
N VAL A 15 9.98 8.13 -21.80
CA VAL A 15 9.26 9.28 -22.36
C VAL A 15 8.59 10.03 -21.22
N LEU A 16 9.05 11.26 -20.98
CA LEU A 16 8.42 12.15 -19.98
C LEU A 16 6.99 12.52 -20.38
N PRO A 17 6.09 12.79 -19.41
CA PRO A 17 4.78 13.33 -19.69
C PRO A 17 4.83 14.61 -20.54
N VAL A 18 3.85 14.82 -21.39
CA VAL A 18 3.77 16.01 -22.25
C VAL A 18 3.70 17.27 -21.37
N LYS A 19 4.22 18.38 -21.87
CA LYS A 19 4.21 19.68 -21.16
C LYS A 19 2.76 20.07 -20.80
N GLY A 20 2.45 20.15 -19.50
CA GLY A 20 1.11 20.33 -18.94
C GLY A 20 0.61 19.10 -18.15
N GLU A 21 1.00 17.89 -18.54
CA GLU A 21 0.68 16.64 -17.81
C GLU A 21 1.68 16.33 -16.69
N THR A 22 2.88 16.92 -16.74
CA THR A 22 3.90 16.83 -15.68
C THR A 22 3.42 17.33 -14.31
N SER A 23 2.36 18.13 -14.28
CA SER A 23 1.72 18.64 -13.06
C SER A 23 0.68 17.68 -12.46
N THR A 24 0.35 16.59 -13.12
CA THR A 24 -0.66 15.62 -12.68
C THR A 24 -0.04 14.25 -12.44
N LEU A 25 -0.49 13.56 -11.39
CA LEU A 25 -0.04 12.19 -11.14
C LEU A 25 -0.49 11.24 -12.28
N ALA A 26 -1.64 11.51 -12.91
CA ALA A 26 -2.15 10.73 -14.03
C ALA A 26 -1.18 10.74 -15.23
N GLY A 27 -0.64 11.90 -15.62
CA GLY A 27 0.36 11.97 -16.69
C GLY A 27 1.62 11.16 -16.41
N TRP A 28 2.06 11.11 -15.14
CA TRP A 28 3.19 10.26 -14.75
C TRP A 28 2.84 8.77 -14.77
N VAL A 29 1.61 8.39 -14.42
CA VAL A 29 1.12 7.01 -14.55
C VAL A 29 1.13 6.59 -16.02
N GLU A 30 0.59 7.40 -16.92
CA GLU A 30 0.59 7.12 -18.36
C GLU A 30 2.01 6.98 -18.92
N ALA A 31 2.96 7.81 -18.47
CA ALA A 31 4.36 7.69 -18.86
C ALA A 31 5.00 6.38 -18.35
N VAL A 32 4.67 5.95 -17.13
CA VAL A 32 5.13 4.65 -16.61
C VAL A 32 4.53 3.49 -17.39
N GLU A 33 3.22 3.53 -17.71
CA GLU A 33 2.57 2.49 -18.52
C GLU A 33 3.07 2.44 -19.96
N ALA A 34 3.56 3.56 -20.49
CA ALA A 34 4.18 3.63 -21.82
C ALA A 34 5.60 3.06 -21.86
N ASP A 35 6.32 3.02 -20.72
CA ASP A 35 7.69 2.48 -20.65
C ASP A 35 7.69 0.95 -20.94
N PRO A 36 8.51 0.48 -21.91
CA PRO A 36 8.50 -0.93 -22.30
C PRO A 36 8.85 -1.91 -21.16
N VAL A 37 9.77 -1.53 -20.24
CA VAL A 37 10.16 -2.37 -19.11
C VAL A 37 9.04 -2.42 -18.09
N ALA A 38 8.47 -1.26 -17.73
CA ALA A 38 7.34 -1.18 -16.83
C ALA A 38 6.13 -1.94 -17.37
N ARG A 39 5.82 -1.81 -18.66
CA ARG A 39 4.73 -2.54 -19.33
C ARG A 39 4.93 -4.05 -19.22
N ALA A 40 6.13 -4.57 -19.48
CA ALA A 40 6.41 -5.99 -19.36
C ALA A 40 6.25 -6.50 -17.91
N ILE A 41 6.57 -5.67 -16.91
CA ILE A 41 6.32 -5.96 -15.49
C ILE A 41 4.80 -5.96 -15.21
N ILE A 42 4.08 -4.93 -15.66
CA ILE A 42 2.63 -4.78 -15.49
C ILE A 42 1.88 -5.96 -16.12
N GLU A 43 2.31 -6.46 -17.26
CA GLU A 43 1.72 -7.61 -17.96
C GLU A 43 2.09 -8.96 -17.34
N SER A 44 3.07 -9.00 -16.42
CA SER A 44 3.48 -10.25 -15.76
C SER A 44 2.37 -10.81 -14.87
N LYS A 45 2.30 -12.15 -14.75
CA LYS A 45 1.30 -12.83 -13.92
C LYS A 45 1.28 -12.35 -12.46
N PRO A 46 2.43 -12.17 -11.75
CA PRO A 46 2.42 -11.66 -10.39
C PRO A 46 1.82 -10.27 -10.28
N PHE A 47 2.11 -9.35 -11.22
CA PHE A 47 1.55 -8.01 -11.18
C PHE A 47 0.05 -8.01 -11.56
N GLN A 48 -0.36 -8.80 -12.55
CA GLN A 48 -1.78 -8.94 -12.90
C GLN A 48 -2.62 -9.47 -11.74
N ARG A 49 -2.04 -10.33 -10.88
CA ARG A 49 -2.68 -10.78 -9.64
C ARG A 49 -3.03 -9.60 -8.72
N LEU A 50 -2.16 -8.60 -8.59
CA LEU A 50 -2.41 -7.41 -7.76
C LEU A 50 -3.66 -6.61 -8.19
N ARG A 51 -4.12 -6.75 -9.44
CA ARG A 51 -5.37 -6.14 -9.91
C ARG A 51 -6.61 -6.69 -9.21
N SER A 52 -6.49 -7.86 -8.58
CA SER A 52 -7.55 -8.50 -7.82
C SER A 52 -7.32 -8.45 -6.31
N ILE A 53 -6.26 -7.83 -5.83
CA ILE A 53 -5.96 -7.70 -4.40
C ILE A 53 -6.44 -6.33 -3.92
N SER A 54 -7.33 -6.33 -2.95
CA SER A 54 -7.90 -5.12 -2.35
C SER A 54 -6.85 -4.34 -1.56
N PHE A 55 -6.89 -3.01 -1.68
CA PHE A 55 -5.88 -2.13 -1.10
C PHE A 55 -5.96 -2.08 0.43
N LEU A 56 -7.17 -1.94 0.99
CA LEU A 56 -7.41 -1.90 2.44
C LEU A 56 -7.64 -3.29 3.06
N GLY A 57 -7.40 -4.38 2.31
CA GLY A 57 -7.58 -5.73 2.82
C GLY A 57 -9.01 -6.05 3.21
N ALA A 58 -9.21 -6.65 4.39
CA ALA A 58 -10.52 -7.05 4.87
C ALA A 58 -11.51 -5.88 4.99
N LEU A 59 -11.01 -4.66 5.27
CA LEU A 59 -11.84 -3.46 5.36
C LEU A 59 -12.54 -3.12 4.02
N ASP A 60 -11.96 -3.48 2.88
CA ASP A 60 -12.61 -3.28 1.57
C ASP A 60 -13.83 -4.20 1.35
N HIS A 61 -14.01 -5.21 2.17
CA HIS A 61 -15.08 -6.19 2.08
C HIS A 61 -16.23 -5.95 3.06
N VAL A 62 -16.06 -5.10 4.07
CA VAL A 62 -17.16 -4.78 4.99
C VAL A 62 -18.23 -3.91 4.30
N ALA A 63 -19.49 -4.05 4.73
CA ALA A 63 -20.64 -3.44 4.04
C ALA A 63 -20.54 -1.92 3.89
N THR A 64 -20.06 -1.22 4.92
CA THR A 64 -19.94 0.25 4.92
C THR A 64 -18.96 0.77 3.88
N THR A 65 -17.89 0.04 3.58
CA THR A 65 -16.91 0.42 2.56
C THR A 65 -17.22 -0.13 1.18
N ALA A 66 -17.88 -1.30 1.11
CA ALA A 66 -18.31 -1.90 -0.15
C ALA A 66 -19.28 -1.01 -0.94
N SER A 67 -20.16 -0.25 -0.23
CA SER A 67 -21.10 0.69 -0.84
C SER A 67 -20.44 1.94 -1.45
N LEU A 68 -19.20 2.28 -1.05
CA LEU A 68 -18.44 3.43 -1.54
C LEU A 68 -17.63 3.15 -2.81
N LYS A 69 -17.74 1.95 -3.39
CA LYS A 69 -16.93 1.52 -4.55
C LYS A 69 -17.32 2.26 -5.83
N LYS A 70 -16.63 3.37 -6.13
CA LYS A 70 -16.72 4.07 -7.42
C LYS A 70 -15.54 3.79 -8.36
N ALA A 71 -14.41 3.26 -7.86
CA ALA A 71 -13.21 2.97 -8.63
C ALA A 71 -12.51 1.70 -8.12
N PRO A 72 -11.71 1.00 -8.95
CA PRO A 72 -10.94 -0.14 -8.51
C PRO A 72 -9.95 0.24 -7.41
N ARG A 73 -10.13 -0.35 -6.23
CA ARG A 73 -9.28 -0.13 -5.04
C ARG A 73 -8.30 -1.28 -4.92
N THR A 74 -7.34 -1.36 -5.83
CA THR A 74 -6.43 -2.49 -5.91
C THR A 74 -4.99 -2.13 -5.61
N ARG A 75 -4.22 -3.10 -5.16
CA ARG A 75 -2.77 -2.98 -4.98
C ARG A 75 -2.05 -2.63 -6.27
N ALA A 76 -2.51 -3.13 -7.42
CA ALA A 76 -1.94 -2.76 -8.73
C ALA A 76 -2.04 -1.26 -8.99
N ASN A 77 -3.21 -0.65 -8.74
CA ASN A 77 -3.37 0.80 -8.92
C ASN A 77 -2.50 1.61 -7.95
N HIS A 78 -2.36 1.15 -6.72
CA HIS A 78 -1.44 1.74 -5.75
C HIS A 78 0.01 1.68 -6.26
N SER A 79 0.49 0.51 -6.64
CA SER A 79 1.85 0.30 -7.13
C SER A 79 2.17 1.12 -8.39
N LEU A 80 1.22 1.28 -9.32
CA LEU A 80 1.36 2.16 -10.48
C LEU A 80 1.56 3.62 -10.07
N HIS A 81 0.80 4.11 -9.10
CA HIS A 81 0.92 5.49 -8.61
C HIS A 81 2.21 5.69 -7.81
N VAL A 82 2.66 4.69 -7.04
CA VAL A 82 3.96 4.73 -6.35
C VAL A 82 5.11 4.79 -7.37
N ALA A 83 5.05 4.00 -8.44
CA ALA A 83 6.02 4.06 -9.53
C ALA A 83 6.02 5.40 -10.26
N ALA A 84 4.84 6.02 -10.43
CA ALA A 84 4.69 7.37 -10.99
C ALA A 84 5.34 8.43 -10.09
N LEU A 85 5.19 8.33 -8.77
CA LEU A 85 5.90 9.20 -7.81
C LEU A 85 7.41 8.97 -7.87
N ALA A 86 7.88 7.73 -8.00
CA ALA A 86 9.31 7.44 -8.18
C ALA A 86 9.86 8.09 -9.47
N ALA A 87 9.13 7.98 -10.59
CA ALA A 87 9.49 8.62 -11.85
C ALA A 87 9.57 10.15 -11.72
N PHE A 88 8.55 10.76 -11.08
CA PHE A 88 8.52 12.19 -10.80
C PHE A 88 9.73 12.64 -9.99
N VAL A 89 10.01 11.99 -8.86
CA VAL A 89 11.14 12.36 -7.98
C VAL A 89 12.47 12.15 -8.70
N ALA A 90 12.64 11.05 -9.43
CA ALA A 90 13.85 10.78 -10.20
C ALA A 90 14.13 11.88 -11.23
N HIS A 91 13.09 12.32 -11.96
CA HIS A 91 13.18 13.44 -12.90
C HIS A 91 13.54 14.75 -12.17
N ARG A 92 12.88 15.06 -11.07
CA ARG A 92 13.10 16.28 -10.28
C ARG A 92 14.53 16.35 -9.68
N ARG A 93 15.10 15.21 -9.33
CA ARG A 93 16.47 15.09 -8.80
C ARG A 93 17.53 14.99 -9.90
N GLY A 94 17.13 14.87 -11.18
CA GLY A 94 18.05 14.74 -12.32
C GLY A 94 18.83 13.42 -12.31
N TYR A 95 18.25 12.34 -11.79
CA TYR A 95 18.86 11.02 -11.84
C TYR A 95 18.97 10.52 -13.28
N ASP A 96 20.01 9.75 -13.57
CA ASP A 96 20.17 9.12 -14.88
C ASP A 96 19.07 8.08 -15.17
N ASP A 97 18.96 7.70 -16.43
CA ASP A 97 17.91 6.78 -16.89
C ASP A 97 18.00 5.40 -16.25
N ASP A 98 19.19 4.95 -15.89
CA ASP A 98 19.39 3.63 -15.29
C ASP A 98 18.88 3.61 -13.85
N LEU A 99 19.32 4.56 -13.01
CA LEU A 99 18.82 4.70 -11.64
C LEU A 99 17.31 4.99 -11.63
N ALA A 100 16.84 5.90 -12.49
CA ALA A 100 15.41 6.20 -12.60
C ALA A 100 14.56 4.97 -12.96
N ARG A 101 15.07 4.06 -13.79
CA ARG A 101 14.42 2.79 -14.15
C ARG A 101 14.34 1.85 -12.95
N HIS A 102 15.39 1.71 -12.17
CA HIS A 102 15.40 0.88 -10.96
C HIS A 102 14.41 1.42 -9.92
N LEU A 103 14.35 2.73 -9.70
CA LEU A 103 13.40 3.37 -8.75
C LEU A 103 11.94 3.16 -9.18
N ARG A 104 11.63 3.32 -10.48
CA ARG A 104 10.27 3.03 -11.01
C ARG A 104 9.90 1.57 -10.83
N THR A 105 10.85 0.67 -11.11
CA THR A 105 10.63 -0.77 -10.96
C THR A 105 10.41 -1.14 -9.50
N ALA A 106 11.20 -0.60 -8.57
CA ALA A 106 10.99 -0.79 -7.14
C ALA A 106 9.59 -0.30 -6.72
N GLY A 107 9.15 0.86 -7.23
CA GLY A 107 7.79 1.36 -7.00
C GLY A 107 6.68 0.45 -7.54
N LEU A 108 6.89 -0.20 -8.70
CA LEU A 108 5.94 -1.18 -9.23
C LEU A 108 5.88 -2.47 -8.39
N LEU A 109 7.01 -2.88 -7.84
CA LEU A 109 7.16 -4.22 -7.24
C LEU A 109 7.09 -4.23 -5.71
N HIS A 110 7.08 -3.08 -5.02
CA HIS A 110 7.14 -3.05 -3.55
C HIS A 110 6.03 -3.86 -2.86
N ASP A 111 4.85 -3.89 -3.46
CA ASP A 111 3.66 -4.60 -2.97
C ASP A 111 3.39 -5.94 -3.66
N ILE A 112 4.31 -6.42 -4.53
CA ILE A 112 4.08 -7.60 -5.36
C ILE A 112 3.77 -8.87 -4.56
N GLY A 113 4.24 -8.95 -3.31
CA GLY A 113 4.07 -10.08 -2.41
C GLY A 113 2.75 -10.08 -1.64
N HIS A 114 1.91 -9.06 -1.71
CA HIS A 114 0.67 -9.06 -0.93
C HIS A 114 -0.25 -10.24 -1.26
N PRO A 115 -0.70 -11.01 -0.25
CA PRO A 115 -1.74 -12.03 -0.42
C PRO A 115 -3.13 -11.39 -0.56
N PRO A 116 -4.18 -12.16 -0.85
CA PRO A 116 -5.56 -11.72 -0.65
C PRO A 116 -5.78 -11.18 0.77
N LEU A 117 -6.62 -10.16 0.92
CA LEU A 117 -6.85 -9.39 2.14
C LEU A 117 -5.61 -8.65 2.67
N SER A 118 -4.52 -8.57 1.90
CA SER A 118 -3.36 -7.70 2.17
C SER A 118 -2.86 -7.78 3.62
N HIS A 119 -2.72 -6.65 4.32
CA HIS A 119 -2.21 -6.58 5.69
C HIS A 119 -3.12 -7.24 6.74
N SER A 120 -4.40 -7.45 6.44
CA SER A 120 -5.37 -7.98 7.42
C SER A 120 -4.99 -9.39 7.90
N VAL A 121 -4.39 -10.20 7.03
CA VAL A 121 -3.97 -11.57 7.36
C VAL A 121 -2.48 -11.69 7.70
N GLU A 122 -1.72 -10.63 7.57
CA GLU A 122 -0.26 -10.65 7.73
C GLU A 122 0.22 -11.16 9.11
N PRO A 123 -0.41 -10.77 10.25
CA PRO A 123 -0.03 -11.34 11.56
C PRO A 123 -0.22 -12.85 11.63
N TYR A 124 -1.24 -13.40 10.98
CA TYR A 124 -1.42 -14.84 10.87
C TYR A 124 -0.33 -15.49 10.03
N LEU A 125 0.04 -14.89 8.89
CA LEU A 125 1.10 -15.40 8.00
C LEU A 125 2.46 -15.43 8.70
N GLN A 126 2.81 -14.36 9.39
CA GLN A 126 4.04 -14.29 10.20
C GLN A 126 4.08 -15.43 11.25
N LYS A 127 2.97 -15.67 11.94
CA LYS A 127 2.88 -16.74 12.94
C LYS A 127 2.91 -18.14 12.31
N ARG A 128 2.27 -18.32 11.16
CA ARG A 128 2.09 -19.64 10.54
C ARG A 128 3.27 -20.06 9.67
N PHE A 129 3.83 -19.11 8.88
CA PHE A 129 4.85 -19.40 7.87
C PHE A 129 6.20 -18.75 8.20
N GLY A 130 6.25 -17.80 9.15
CA GLY A 130 7.47 -17.09 9.53
C GLY A 130 7.83 -15.92 8.60
N TYR A 131 6.94 -15.54 7.65
CA TYR A 131 7.19 -14.46 6.71
C TYR A 131 5.89 -13.72 6.35
N GLY A 132 6.04 -12.48 5.85
CA GLY A 132 4.95 -11.63 5.39
C GLY A 132 5.08 -11.26 3.90
N HIS A 133 4.39 -10.18 3.50
CA HIS A 133 4.36 -9.76 2.10
C HIS A 133 5.73 -9.30 1.57
N HIS A 134 6.63 -8.80 2.41
CA HIS A 134 7.97 -8.40 1.98
C HIS A 134 8.78 -9.60 1.49
N GLU A 135 8.89 -10.65 2.30
CA GLU A 135 9.60 -11.88 1.95
C GLU A 135 8.93 -12.59 0.76
N MET A 136 7.59 -12.59 0.71
CA MET A 136 6.85 -13.09 -0.45
C MET A 136 7.18 -12.27 -1.71
N GLY A 137 7.34 -10.96 -1.60
CA GLY A 137 7.77 -10.07 -2.67
C GLY A 137 9.17 -10.43 -3.18
N GLU A 138 10.13 -10.62 -2.27
CA GLU A 138 11.48 -11.06 -2.61
C GLU A 138 11.48 -12.41 -3.35
N MET A 139 10.69 -13.40 -2.88
CA MET A 139 10.52 -14.71 -3.55
C MET A 139 10.00 -14.55 -4.99
N LEU A 140 9.03 -13.65 -5.22
CA LEU A 140 8.47 -13.40 -6.54
C LEU A 140 9.47 -12.68 -7.44
N ILE A 141 10.17 -11.67 -6.96
CA ILE A 141 11.18 -10.92 -7.71
C ILE A 141 12.34 -11.84 -8.11
N ALA A 142 12.76 -12.73 -7.20
CA ALA A 142 13.81 -13.72 -7.43
C ALA A 142 13.37 -14.91 -8.31
N GLY A 143 12.09 -15.00 -8.70
CA GLY A 143 11.57 -16.10 -9.52
C GLY A 143 11.47 -17.43 -8.80
N GLN A 144 11.44 -17.46 -7.48
CA GLN A 144 11.39 -18.67 -6.66
C GLN A 144 10.01 -19.37 -6.65
N ARG A 145 9.01 -18.76 -7.29
CA ARG A 145 7.66 -19.32 -7.45
C ARG A 145 7.32 -19.47 -8.93
N PRO A 146 6.60 -20.52 -9.35
CA PRO A 146 6.29 -20.78 -10.77
C PRO A 146 5.61 -19.60 -11.47
N ILE A 147 4.72 -18.89 -10.77
CA ILE A 147 4.01 -17.71 -11.30
C ILE A 147 4.97 -16.58 -11.69
N ALA A 148 6.15 -16.50 -11.07
CA ALA A 148 7.10 -15.39 -11.16
C ALA A 148 8.28 -15.61 -12.11
N ILE A 149 8.46 -16.82 -12.67
CA ILE A 149 9.58 -17.14 -13.56
C ILE A 149 9.66 -16.17 -14.77
N GLY A 150 8.50 -15.81 -15.34
CA GLY A 150 8.43 -14.85 -16.45
C GLY A 150 8.85 -13.44 -16.03
N LEU A 151 8.42 -12.98 -14.87
CA LEU A 151 8.80 -11.70 -14.30
C LEU A 151 10.32 -11.64 -14.07
N GLN A 152 10.88 -12.60 -13.35
CA GLN A 152 12.32 -12.68 -13.09
C GLN A 152 13.16 -12.63 -14.37
N LYS A 153 12.78 -13.38 -15.40
CA LYS A 153 13.46 -13.36 -16.71
C LYS A 153 13.39 -11.98 -17.38
N THR A 154 12.29 -11.25 -17.20
CA THR A 154 12.14 -9.89 -17.71
C THR A 154 13.07 -8.92 -16.97
N LEU A 155 13.08 -8.98 -15.63
CA LEU A 155 13.90 -8.12 -14.79
C LEU A 155 15.40 -8.33 -15.06
N ALA A 156 15.85 -9.59 -15.11
CA ALA A 156 17.26 -9.95 -15.29
C ALA A 156 17.88 -9.47 -16.62
N LYS A 157 17.07 -9.08 -17.61
CA LYS A 157 17.56 -8.57 -18.89
C LYS A 157 18.05 -7.12 -18.84
N THR A 158 17.46 -6.32 -17.94
CA THR A 158 17.59 -4.85 -18.00
C THR A 158 17.87 -4.20 -16.65
N LEU A 159 17.81 -4.95 -15.55
CA LEU A 159 17.87 -4.43 -14.19
C LEU A 159 18.81 -5.26 -13.32
N ASP A 160 19.41 -4.59 -12.34
CA ASP A 160 19.99 -5.26 -11.18
C ASP A 160 18.87 -5.61 -10.19
N ILE A 161 18.53 -6.91 -10.15
CA ILE A 161 17.45 -7.42 -9.29
C ILE A 161 17.78 -7.21 -7.82
N THR A 162 19.05 -7.36 -7.44
CA THR A 162 19.50 -7.17 -6.06
C THR A 162 19.30 -5.73 -5.64
N PHE A 163 19.68 -4.79 -6.49
CA PHE A 163 19.48 -3.37 -6.22
C PHE A 163 17.99 -2.99 -6.10
N VAL A 164 17.12 -3.57 -6.94
CA VAL A 164 15.66 -3.37 -6.83
C VAL A 164 15.13 -3.88 -5.48
N THR A 165 15.54 -5.08 -5.05
CA THR A 165 15.12 -5.63 -3.75
C THR A 165 15.68 -4.84 -2.59
N ASP A 166 16.91 -4.34 -2.68
CA ASP A 166 17.53 -3.50 -1.67
C ASP A 166 16.86 -2.13 -1.53
N LEU A 167 16.41 -1.54 -2.65
CA LEU A 167 15.58 -0.33 -2.63
C LEU A 167 14.28 -0.56 -1.86
N ILE A 168 13.55 -1.62 -2.19
CA ILE A 168 12.27 -1.96 -1.55
C ILE A 168 12.46 -2.23 -0.05
N ALA A 169 13.52 -2.92 0.32
CA ALA A 169 13.84 -3.25 1.71
C ALA A 169 14.47 -2.08 2.50
N GLY A 170 14.64 -0.89 1.88
CA GLY A 170 15.22 0.28 2.53
C GLY A 170 16.72 0.13 2.87
N ARG A 171 17.45 -0.74 2.17
CA ARG A 171 18.89 -0.99 2.40
C ARG A 171 19.80 -0.04 1.59
N VAL A 172 19.22 0.73 0.68
CA VAL A 172 19.97 1.68 -0.19
C VAL A 172 20.06 3.06 0.45
N GLY A 173 21.17 3.75 0.27
CA GLY A 173 21.38 5.10 0.76
C GLY A 173 20.59 6.18 0.00
N ALA A 174 20.43 7.36 0.61
CA ALA A 174 19.69 8.48 0.02
C ALA A 174 20.33 9.02 -1.27
N SER A 175 21.66 8.90 -1.42
CA SER A 175 22.38 9.31 -2.63
C SER A 175 21.96 8.53 -3.87
N GLU A 176 21.50 7.31 -3.69
CA GLU A 176 21.01 6.39 -4.73
C GLU A 176 19.47 6.24 -4.70
N GLY A 177 18.78 7.19 -4.09
CA GLY A 177 17.31 7.23 -4.07
C GLY A 177 16.64 6.30 -3.05
N GLY A 178 17.38 5.68 -2.13
CA GLY A 178 16.81 4.80 -1.10
C GLY A 178 15.86 5.50 -0.16
N ASP A 179 16.01 6.82 0.03
CA ASP A 179 15.09 7.63 0.84
C ASP A 179 13.67 7.73 0.25
N LEU A 180 13.48 7.40 -1.04
CA LEU A 180 12.15 7.30 -1.65
C LEU A 180 11.32 6.20 -0.98
N PHE A 181 11.96 5.17 -0.42
CA PHE A 181 11.31 4.01 0.20
C PHE A 181 11.47 3.98 1.72
N SER A 182 12.56 4.55 2.27
CA SER A 182 12.91 4.44 3.70
C SER A 182 12.59 5.67 4.54
N SER A 183 12.30 6.83 3.94
CA SER A 183 12.01 8.06 4.71
C SER A 183 10.64 7.97 5.44
N PRO A 184 10.43 8.72 6.53
CA PRO A 184 9.15 8.75 7.27
C PRO A 184 7.96 9.18 6.41
N ILE A 185 8.21 10.02 5.40
CA ILE A 185 7.26 10.46 4.37
C ILE A 185 7.83 10.02 3.02
N ASN A 186 7.68 8.75 2.70
CA ASN A 186 8.14 8.09 1.49
C ASN A 186 7.02 7.99 0.43
N ILE A 187 7.35 7.57 -0.79
CA ILE A 187 6.40 7.55 -1.91
C ILE A 187 5.23 6.60 -1.70
N ASP A 188 5.44 5.43 -1.08
CA ASP A 188 4.38 4.50 -0.70
C ASP A 188 3.42 5.13 0.32
N THR A 189 3.96 5.67 1.41
CA THR A 189 3.17 6.36 2.44
C THR A 189 2.38 7.54 1.87
N ILE A 190 3.00 8.35 0.99
CA ILE A 190 2.33 9.50 0.35
C ILE A 190 1.11 9.03 -0.44
N GLU A 191 1.28 8.04 -1.30
CA GLU A 191 0.21 7.54 -2.14
C GLU A 191 -0.86 6.84 -1.29
N GLY A 192 -0.46 5.93 -0.40
CA GLY A 192 -1.37 5.14 0.43
C GLY A 192 -2.27 5.98 1.34
N ILE A 193 -1.73 7.00 1.98
CA ILE A 193 -2.50 7.89 2.86
C ILE A 193 -3.49 8.75 2.07
N ILE A 194 -3.04 9.38 0.96
CA ILE A 194 -3.92 10.21 0.13
C ILE A 194 -5.01 9.37 -0.53
N ARG A 195 -4.69 8.15 -0.99
CA ARG A 195 -5.64 7.17 -1.51
C ARG A 195 -6.67 6.79 -0.45
N SER A 196 -6.23 6.44 0.76
CA SER A 196 -7.12 6.06 1.87
C SER A 196 -8.09 7.18 2.24
N TYR A 197 -7.64 8.44 2.22
CA TYR A 197 -8.53 9.58 2.46
C TYR A 197 -9.64 9.68 1.41
N ARG A 198 -9.31 9.48 0.13
CA ARG A 198 -10.30 9.49 -0.98
C ARG A 198 -11.34 8.37 -0.86
N TYR A 199 -11.03 7.30 -0.12
CA TYR A 199 -11.99 6.24 0.16
C TYR A 199 -12.98 6.60 1.26
N LEU A 200 -12.55 7.40 2.25
CA LEU A 200 -13.41 7.88 3.31
C LEU A 200 -14.30 9.04 2.89
N ARG A 201 -13.80 9.88 2.00
CA ARG A 201 -14.46 11.11 1.57
C ARG A 201 -14.57 11.14 0.06
N ASP A 202 -15.78 11.35 -0.44
CA ASP A 202 -16.05 11.55 -1.89
C ASP A 202 -15.48 12.89 -2.41
N THR A 203 -14.83 13.64 -1.53
CA THR A 203 -14.20 14.94 -1.85
C THR A 203 -12.70 14.79 -1.99
N PRO A 204 -12.08 15.42 -3.00
CA PRO A 204 -10.64 15.45 -3.12
C PRO A 204 -10.00 16.05 -1.86
N THR A 205 -8.90 15.44 -1.41
CA THR A 205 -8.06 16.12 -0.42
C THR A 205 -7.42 17.35 -1.04
N ALA A 206 -7.16 18.38 -0.22
CA ALA A 206 -6.39 19.55 -0.64
C ALA A 206 -4.90 19.22 -0.92
N LEU A 207 -4.43 18.00 -0.59
CA LEU A 207 -3.07 17.56 -0.80
C LEU A 207 -2.93 16.84 -2.15
N ASN A 208 -2.01 17.34 -2.97
CA ASN A 208 -1.60 16.69 -4.22
C ASN A 208 -0.39 15.78 -3.91
N PRO A 209 -0.41 14.48 -4.29
CA PRO A 209 0.71 13.56 -4.06
C PRO A 209 2.05 14.08 -4.59
N LEU A 210 2.07 14.73 -5.77
CA LEU A 210 3.29 15.30 -6.35
C LEU A 210 3.84 16.45 -5.49
N GLN A 211 2.98 17.31 -4.94
CA GLN A 211 3.42 18.38 -4.04
C GLN A 211 4.00 17.83 -2.73
N VAL A 212 3.41 16.77 -2.18
CA VAL A 212 3.95 16.14 -0.98
C VAL A 212 5.30 15.45 -1.29
N ALA A 213 5.41 14.75 -2.44
CA ALA A 213 6.66 14.14 -2.87
C ALA A 213 7.76 15.18 -3.13
N GLU A 214 7.43 16.31 -3.78
CA GLU A 214 8.34 17.44 -3.96
C GLU A 214 8.84 17.97 -2.60
N ALA A 215 7.90 18.26 -1.69
CA ALA A 215 8.22 18.81 -0.37
C ALA A 215 9.05 17.84 0.49
N SER A 216 8.79 16.54 0.41
CA SER A 216 9.50 15.53 1.21
C SER A 216 10.86 15.16 0.65
N LEU A 217 10.93 14.96 -0.67
CA LEU A 217 12.05 14.26 -1.29
C LEU A 217 12.93 15.17 -2.16
N VAL A 218 12.45 16.34 -2.57
CA VAL A 218 13.18 17.23 -3.49
C VAL A 218 13.49 18.59 -2.86
N ASP A 219 12.46 19.30 -2.37
CA ASP A 219 12.59 20.63 -1.81
C ASP A 219 13.38 20.61 -0.50
N ARG A 220 14.31 21.58 -0.34
CA ARG A 220 15.12 21.75 0.87
C ARG A 220 14.79 23.06 1.61
N SER A 221 13.87 23.85 1.09
CA SER A 221 13.42 25.09 1.74
C SER A 221 12.57 24.82 2.99
N GLU A 222 12.53 25.76 3.91
CA GLU A 222 11.69 25.65 5.10
C GLU A 222 10.18 25.71 4.76
N SER A 223 9.80 26.32 3.65
CA SER A 223 8.41 26.41 3.21
C SER A 223 7.75 25.04 2.96
N ARG A 224 8.57 23.99 2.71
CA ARG A 224 8.10 22.60 2.55
C ARG A 224 7.32 22.09 3.75
N PHE A 225 7.69 22.53 4.97
CA PHE A 225 7.06 22.04 6.20
C PHE A 225 5.56 22.33 6.27
N LYS A 226 5.07 23.38 5.63
CA LYS A 226 3.63 23.64 5.54
C LYS A 226 2.86 22.50 4.87
N VAL A 227 3.43 21.90 3.84
CA VAL A 227 2.84 20.75 3.12
C VAL A 227 3.02 19.47 3.92
N LEU A 228 4.22 19.27 4.47
CA LEU A 228 4.56 18.05 5.20
C LEU A 228 3.82 17.92 6.52
N ASP A 229 3.63 19.02 7.27
CA ASP A 229 2.86 19.04 8.51
C ASP A 229 1.41 18.64 8.24
N ARG A 230 0.77 19.23 7.21
CA ARG A 230 -0.58 18.83 6.79
C ARG A 230 -0.68 17.36 6.37
N PHE A 231 0.34 16.86 5.69
CA PHE A 231 0.39 15.44 5.32
C PHE A 231 0.51 14.55 6.57
N TRP A 232 1.31 14.96 7.56
CA TRP A 232 1.50 14.21 8.80
C TRP A 232 0.21 14.16 9.64
N GLU A 233 -0.51 15.26 9.71
CA GLU A 233 -1.85 15.33 10.31
C GLU A 233 -2.86 14.44 9.58
N LEU A 234 -2.81 14.42 8.24
CA LEU A 234 -3.65 13.51 7.45
C LEU A 234 -3.30 12.05 7.72
N LYS A 235 -2.01 11.72 7.89
CA LYS A 235 -1.55 10.37 8.24
C LYS A 235 -2.09 9.94 9.60
N ASP A 236 -2.02 10.81 10.60
CA ASP A 236 -2.63 10.57 11.92
C ASP A 236 -4.13 10.31 11.80
N PHE A 237 -4.84 11.17 11.07
CA PHE A 237 -6.28 11.02 10.84
C PHE A 237 -6.63 9.66 10.22
N ILE A 238 -5.93 9.23 9.17
CA ILE A 238 -6.20 7.96 8.47
C ILE A 238 -5.95 6.78 9.39
N TYR A 239 -4.82 6.76 10.11
CA TYR A 239 -4.53 5.65 11.01
C TYR A 239 -5.54 5.55 12.15
N ASN A 240 -5.91 6.66 12.77
CA ASN A 240 -6.76 6.67 13.95
C ASN A 240 -8.26 6.63 13.63
N ARG A 241 -8.68 7.03 12.41
CA ARG A 241 -10.10 7.12 12.05
C ARG A 241 -10.54 6.11 10.99
N LEU A 242 -9.62 5.43 10.32
CA LEU A 242 -9.94 4.40 9.36
C LEU A 242 -9.33 3.06 9.77
N ILE A 243 -7.99 3.00 9.88
CA ILE A 243 -7.28 1.73 10.00
C ILE A 243 -7.48 1.10 11.38
N THR A 244 -7.34 1.88 12.47
CA THR A 244 -7.51 1.40 13.85
C THR A 244 -8.89 1.67 14.43
N GLN A 245 -9.87 2.00 13.58
CA GLN A 245 -11.26 2.11 14.00
C GLN A 245 -11.89 0.71 14.19
N ASP A 246 -12.90 0.63 15.04
CA ASP A 246 -13.51 -0.62 15.50
C ASP A 246 -13.83 -1.62 14.38
N ILE A 247 -14.47 -1.17 13.29
CA ILE A 247 -14.84 -2.03 12.17
C ILE A 247 -13.60 -2.60 11.46
N GLY A 248 -12.56 -1.78 11.26
CA GLY A 248 -11.30 -2.23 10.67
C GLY A 248 -10.61 -3.28 11.54
N LEU A 249 -10.55 -3.02 12.86
CA LEU A 249 -9.97 -3.98 13.81
C LEU A 249 -10.74 -5.30 13.85
N ILE A 250 -12.08 -5.24 13.83
CA ILE A 250 -12.93 -6.44 13.80
C ILE A 250 -12.68 -7.23 12.53
N ALA A 251 -12.66 -6.58 11.36
CA ALA A 251 -12.43 -7.23 10.07
C ALA A 251 -11.06 -7.90 10.01
N ASP A 252 -10.00 -7.22 10.48
CA ASP A 252 -8.64 -7.74 10.50
C ASP A 252 -8.52 -8.93 11.45
N GLN A 253 -9.00 -8.79 12.69
CA GLN A 253 -8.93 -9.87 13.70
C GLN A 253 -9.76 -11.07 13.30
N TYR A 254 -10.96 -10.85 12.74
CA TYR A 254 -11.79 -11.93 12.24
C TYR A 254 -11.10 -12.71 11.12
N SER A 255 -10.47 -12.01 10.17
CA SER A 255 -9.76 -12.66 9.08
C SER A 255 -8.60 -13.53 9.58
N GLN A 256 -7.87 -13.08 10.59
CA GLN A 256 -6.78 -13.84 11.21
C GLN A 256 -7.32 -15.06 11.97
N LEU A 257 -8.39 -14.88 12.76
CA LEU A 257 -9.01 -15.93 13.55
C LEU A 257 -9.63 -17.03 12.68
N TYR A 258 -10.27 -16.64 11.57
CA TYR A 258 -10.84 -17.55 10.59
C TYR A 258 -9.82 -18.60 10.12
N PHE A 259 -8.59 -18.17 9.80
CA PHE A 259 -7.54 -19.09 9.40
C PHE A 259 -6.83 -19.79 10.56
N ALA A 260 -6.80 -19.18 11.75
CA ALA A 260 -6.14 -19.76 12.91
C ALA A 260 -6.94 -20.90 13.54
N GLU A 261 -8.27 -20.80 13.55
CA GLU A 261 -9.18 -21.74 14.21
C GLU A 261 -10.05 -22.54 13.22
N GLY A 262 -9.99 -22.17 11.93
CA GLY A 262 -10.77 -22.84 10.89
C GLY A 262 -10.32 -24.28 10.67
N SER A 263 -11.27 -25.10 10.22
CA SER A 263 -11.03 -26.52 9.89
C SER A 263 -10.11 -26.74 8.67
N GLN A 264 -9.92 -25.72 7.87
CA GLN A 264 -9.05 -25.73 6.70
C GLN A 264 -7.93 -24.68 6.87
N PRO A 265 -6.74 -25.13 7.28
CA PRO A 265 -5.59 -24.22 7.38
C PRO A 265 -5.20 -23.72 5.98
N LEU A 266 -4.83 -22.45 5.90
CA LEU A 266 -4.33 -21.85 4.66
C LEU A 266 -3.06 -22.55 4.19
N GLY A 267 -3.05 -22.97 2.92
CA GLY A 267 -1.87 -23.54 2.26
C GLY A 267 -0.92 -22.45 1.75
N GLU A 268 0.37 -22.75 1.72
CA GLU A 268 1.38 -21.78 1.26
C GLU A 268 1.16 -21.33 -0.18
N ASP A 269 0.72 -22.22 -1.07
CA ASP A 269 0.44 -21.89 -2.47
C ASP A 269 -0.75 -20.93 -2.62
N GLU A 270 -1.69 -20.95 -1.68
CA GLU A 270 -2.86 -20.08 -1.69
C GLU A 270 -2.52 -18.61 -1.43
N LEU A 271 -1.34 -18.32 -0.87
CA LEU A 271 -0.86 -16.95 -0.65
C LEU A 271 -0.64 -16.21 -1.98
N PHE A 272 -0.42 -16.94 -3.06
CA PHE A 272 -0.22 -16.39 -4.41
C PHE A 272 -1.49 -16.41 -5.26
N ASP A 273 -2.64 -16.71 -4.66
CA ASP A 273 -3.94 -16.65 -5.32
C ASP A 273 -4.45 -15.21 -5.52
N THR A 274 -5.52 -15.09 -6.27
CA THR A 274 -6.36 -13.89 -6.36
C THR A 274 -7.43 -13.88 -5.27
N GLU A 275 -7.97 -12.71 -4.91
CA GLU A 275 -9.10 -12.65 -3.97
C GLU A 275 -10.33 -13.42 -4.47
N ALA A 276 -10.57 -13.44 -5.78
CA ALA A 276 -11.64 -14.26 -6.36
C ALA A 276 -11.44 -15.77 -6.14
N GLN A 277 -10.18 -16.24 -6.06
CA GLN A 277 -9.90 -17.64 -5.70
C GLN A 277 -10.17 -17.88 -4.21
N TRP A 278 -9.75 -16.95 -3.33
CA TRP A 278 -10.06 -17.04 -1.90
C TRP A 278 -11.56 -16.97 -1.65
N GLN A 279 -12.31 -16.09 -2.31
CA GLN A 279 -13.78 -16.03 -2.19
C GLN A 279 -14.45 -17.37 -2.52
N ARG A 280 -13.94 -18.11 -3.50
CA ARG A 280 -14.44 -19.45 -3.82
C ARG A 280 -14.06 -20.53 -2.81
N ARG A 281 -12.84 -20.43 -2.24
CA ARG A 281 -12.35 -21.44 -1.26
C ARG A 281 -12.83 -21.15 0.16
N HIS A 282 -12.98 -19.89 0.50
CA HIS A 282 -13.34 -19.39 1.83
C HIS A 282 -14.61 -18.51 1.77
N PRO A 283 -15.74 -19.00 1.19
CA PRO A 283 -16.93 -18.18 0.97
C PRO A 283 -17.52 -17.64 2.28
N GLN A 284 -17.39 -18.40 3.38
CA GLN A 284 -17.89 -17.97 4.70
C GLN A 284 -17.13 -16.74 5.20
N LEU A 285 -15.80 -16.69 5.06
CA LEU A 285 -15.00 -15.52 5.45
C LEU A 285 -15.53 -14.23 4.81
N PHE A 286 -15.73 -14.25 3.48
CA PHE A 286 -16.19 -13.06 2.76
C PHE A 286 -17.66 -12.74 3.04
N SER A 287 -18.51 -13.75 3.26
CA SER A 287 -19.90 -13.56 3.67
C SER A 287 -19.98 -12.85 5.03
N ASP A 288 -19.15 -13.29 5.98
CA ASP A 288 -19.13 -12.70 7.31
C ASP A 288 -18.58 -11.27 7.30
N LEU A 289 -17.49 -11.01 6.52
CA LEU A 289 -16.96 -9.65 6.33
C LEU A 289 -18.02 -8.71 5.77
N ILE A 290 -18.78 -9.14 4.75
CA ILE A 290 -19.87 -8.33 4.15
C ILE A 290 -20.98 -8.06 5.17
N SER A 291 -21.21 -8.93 6.15
CA SER A 291 -22.24 -8.75 7.16
C SER A 291 -21.90 -7.69 8.22
N ILE A 292 -20.61 -7.32 8.35
CA ILE A 292 -20.14 -6.32 9.32
C ILE A 292 -20.55 -4.92 8.86
N ASN A 293 -21.54 -4.30 9.49
CA ASN A 293 -21.98 -2.92 9.26
C ASN A 293 -21.62 -2.01 10.43
N SER A 294 -21.49 -2.58 11.61
CA SER A 294 -21.21 -1.89 12.88
C SER A 294 -20.52 -2.84 13.85
N VAL A 295 -20.06 -2.30 14.98
CA VAL A 295 -19.53 -3.12 16.08
C VAL A 295 -20.54 -4.15 16.60
N ARG A 296 -21.85 -3.91 16.42
CA ARG A 296 -22.91 -4.84 16.86
C ARG A 296 -23.01 -6.08 15.97
N ASP A 297 -22.49 -6.01 14.75
CA ASP A 297 -22.48 -7.11 13.79
C ASP A 297 -21.16 -7.92 13.89
N THR A 298 -20.50 -7.86 15.06
CA THR A 298 -19.29 -8.65 15.30
C THR A 298 -19.57 -10.13 15.13
N PRO A 299 -18.80 -10.86 14.31
CA PRO A 299 -18.95 -12.30 14.17
C PRO A 299 -18.87 -13.02 15.51
N ALA A 300 -19.70 -14.03 15.72
CA ALA A 300 -19.80 -14.78 16.98
C ALA A 300 -18.43 -15.31 17.49
N ALA A 301 -17.54 -15.66 16.56
CA ALA A 301 -16.18 -16.10 16.90
C ALA A 301 -15.36 -15.03 17.62
N LEU A 302 -15.69 -13.75 17.48
CA LEU A 302 -15.05 -12.63 18.17
C LEU A 302 -15.85 -12.12 19.39
N GLU A 303 -17.01 -12.68 19.68
CA GLU A 303 -17.77 -12.29 20.88
C GLU A 303 -16.92 -12.53 22.14
N SER A 304 -16.75 -11.48 22.94
CA SER A 304 -15.88 -11.49 24.12
C SER A 304 -14.37 -11.65 23.84
N ALA A 305 -13.96 -11.60 22.58
CA ALA A 305 -12.52 -11.64 22.24
C ALA A 305 -11.82 -10.37 22.69
N THR A 306 -10.53 -10.53 23.00
CA THR A 306 -9.65 -9.38 23.25
C THR A 306 -8.86 -9.08 21.98
N LEU A 307 -9.23 -7.97 21.32
CA LEU A 307 -8.53 -7.48 20.14
C LEU A 307 -7.15 -6.95 20.56
N GLN A 308 -6.12 -7.35 19.83
CA GLN A 308 -4.76 -6.84 20.01
C GLN A 308 -4.38 -5.99 18.80
N TYR A 309 -3.98 -4.76 19.05
CA TYR A 309 -3.61 -3.82 18.00
C TYR A 309 -2.58 -2.81 18.50
N SER A 310 -2.04 -1.99 17.62
CA SER A 310 -1.13 -0.90 18.01
C SER A 310 -1.76 0.44 17.69
N VAL A 311 -1.88 1.29 18.70
CA VAL A 311 -2.20 2.70 18.51
C VAL A 311 -0.93 3.41 18.04
N ARG A 312 -1.05 4.20 16.99
CA ARG A 312 0.03 5.04 16.49
C ARG A 312 -0.23 6.48 16.87
N ARG A 313 0.77 7.13 17.44
CA ARG A 313 0.75 8.57 17.74
C ARG A 313 1.70 9.27 16.80
N TYR A 314 1.19 10.24 16.09
CA TYR A 314 1.93 11.04 15.12
C TYR A 314 2.15 12.45 15.69
N GLU A 315 3.40 12.81 15.94
CA GLU A 315 3.78 14.07 16.55
C GLU A 315 4.60 14.92 15.59
N ILE A 316 4.34 16.23 15.59
CA ILE A 316 5.14 17.23 14.88
C ILE A 316 5.96 17.97 15.93
N VAL A 317 7.29 17.78 15.90
CA VAL A 317 8.20 18.49 16.81
C VAL A 317 8.48 19.87 16.24
N ALA A 318 7.74 20.87 16.71
CA ALA A 318 7.92 22.26 16.30
C ALA A 318 9.36 22.71 16.56
N GLY A 319 9.96 23.39 15.59
CA GLY A 319 11.36 23.86 15.68
C GLY A 319 12.41 22.88 15.19
N SER A 320 12.11 21.60 14.96
CA SER A 320 13.02 20.70 14.24
C SER A 320 12.90 20.91 12.73
N LEU A 321 14.05 21.09 12.07
CA LEU A 321 14.15 21.35 10.62
C LEU A 321 14.65 20.12 9.84
N ASP A 322 14.60 18.92 10.44
CA ASP A 322 15.07 17.69 9.88
C ASP A 322 14.02 16.56 9.97
N VAL A 323 14.42 15.34 9.66
CA VAL A 323 13.58 14.13 9.74
C VAL A 323 13.02 13.85 11.14
N GLN A 324 13.63 14.41 12.21
CA GLN A 324 13.16 14.24 13.59
C GLN A 324 11.89 15.05 13.88
N ARG A 325 11.50 15.96 12.97
CA ARG A 325 10.25 16.71 13.06
C ARG A 325 9.03 15.77 13.08
N TYR A 326 9.10 14.66 12.38
CA TYR A 326 7.99 13.73 12.18
C TYR A 326 8.21 12.44 12.98
N ARG A 327 7.62 12.39 14.17
CA ARG A 327 7.74 11.24 15.07
C ARG A 327 6.48 10.40 15.04
N CYS A 328 6.68 9.08 15.01
CA CYS A 328 5.60 8.11 15.16
C CYS A 328 5.99 7.12 16.25
N THR A 329 5.19 7.06 17.32
CA THR A 329 5.30 6.03 18.35
C THR A 329 4.19 4.99 18.14
N LYS A 330 4.47 3.73 18.46
CA LYS A 330 3.53 2.62 18.42
C LYS A 330 3.37 2.06 19.82
N GLU A 331 2.16 2.07 20.34
CA GLU A 331 1.84 1.53 21.65
C GLU A 331 0.96 0.29 21.47
N PRO A 332 1.41 -0.91 21.87
CA PRO A 332 0.56 -2.09 21.91
C PRO A 332 -0.64 -1.83 22.80
N THR A 333 -1.81 -2.11 22.30
CA THR A 333 -3.08 -1.87 22.99
C THR A 333 -3.97 -3.09 22.84
N GLN A 334 -4.81 -3.32 23.84
CA GLN A 334 -5.80 -4.39 23.80
C GLN A 334 -7.17 -3.83 24.21
N ARG A 335 -8.21 -4.35 23.59
CA ARG A 335 -9.59 -4.01 23.92
C ARG A 335 -10.45 -5.27 23.88
N THR A 336 -11.17 -5.52 24.96
CA THR A 336 -12.16 -6.61 24.99
C THR A 336 -13.47 -6.13 24.38
N LEU A 337 -14.00 -6.85 23.40
CA LEU A 337 -15.32 -6.62 22.87
C LEU A 337 -16.34 -7.07 23.91
N ALA A 338 -17.23 -6.16 24.34
CA ALA A 338 -18.33 -6.54 25.20
C ALA A 338 -19.30 -7.45 24.43
N ALA A 339 -19.69 -8.59 25.03
CA ALA A 339 -20.75 -9.42 24.50
C ALA A 339 -22.00 -8.57 24.30
N THR A 340 -22.51 -8.50 23.09
CA THR A 340 -23.71 -7.72 22.78
C THR A 340 -24.90 -8.48 23.38
N ARG A 341 -25.40 -8.05 24.55
CA ARG A 341 -26.63 -8.55 25.08
C ARG A 341 -27.77 -8.17 24.14
N HIS A 342 -28.37 -9.12 23.48
CA HIS A 342 -29.66 -8.93 22.80
C HIS A 342 -30.68 -8.42 23.81
N GLY A 343 -31.01 -7.12 23.77
CA GLY A 343 -32.08 -6.59 24.59
C GLY A 343 -31.90 -5.17 25.17
N ALA A 344 -31.02 -4.33 24.72
CA ALA A 344 -30.97 -2.93 25.14
C ALA A 344 -31.37 -2.00 23.99
N SER A 345 -32.32 -1.11 24.29
CA SER A 345 -32.97 -0.11 23.45
C SER A 345 -31.99 0.71 22.57
N GLN A 346 -32.49 1.01 21.38
CA GLN A 346 -31.87 1.87 20.36
C GLN A 346 -31.46 3.23 20.96
N GLU A 347 -30.16 3.43 21.16
CA GLU A 347 -29.57 4.74 21.00
C GLU A 347 -28.82 4.70 19.66
N ASN A 348 -29.35 5.45 18.71
CA ASN A 348 -28.71 5.72 17.44
C ASN A 348 -27.40 6.45 17.68
N VAL A 349 -26.30 5.72 17.79
CA VAL A 349 -24.98 6.29 17.55
C VAL A 349 -24.84 6.40 16.04
N GLN A 350 -25.43 7.44 15.49
CA GLN A 350 -25.12 7.94 14.18
C GLN A 350 -23.62 8.20 14.17
N LEU A 351 -22.88 7.57 13.27
CA LEU A 351 -21.49 7.91 13.00
C LEU A 351 -21.46 9.42 12.70
N GLY A 352 -21.19 10.21 13.75
CA GLY A 352 -21.08 11.66 13.67
C GLY A 352 -19.84 12.01 12.85
N LEU A 353 -19.99 11.97 11.51
CA LEU A 353 -19.02 12.48 10.55
C LEU A 353 -19.14 14.00 10.40
N ASP A 354 -19.65 14.71 11.39
CA ASP A 354 -19.63 16.17 11.45
C ASP A 354 -18.32 16.68 12.03
N PHE A 355 -17.27 16.64 11.21
CA PHE A 355 -16.09 17.43 11.46
C PHE A 355 -16.00 18.55 10.42
N LYS A 356 -16.48 19.73 10.82
CA LYS A 356 -16.00 20.99 10.25
C LYS A 356 -14.56 21.19 10.73
N VAL A 357 -13.59 20.68 9.98
CA VAL A 357 -12.23 21.20 10.03
C VAL A 357 -12.29 22.54 9.32
N GLN A 358 -12.40 23.64 10.08
CA GLN A 358 -12.20 24.98 9.57
C GLN A 358 -10.71 25.10 9.21
N TRP A 359 -10.45 25.05 7.93
CA TRP A 359 -9.15 25.41 7.37
C TRP A 359 -9.13 26.92 7.15
N ASN A 360 -8.51 27.67 8.06
CA ASN A 360 -8.09 29.06 7.81
C ASN A 360 -6.78 29.09 7.02
#